data_c4518fbfa071dff358cca541fc941f97
#
_entry.id   c4518fbfa071dff358cca541fc941f97
#
_cell.length_a   1.000
_cell.length_b   1.000
_cell.length_c   1.000
_cell.angle_alpha   90.00
_cell.angle_beta   90.00
_cell.angle_gamma   90.00
#
_symmetry.space_group_name_H-M   'P 1'
#
loop_
_entity.id
_entity.type
_entity.pdbx_description
1 polymer ?
#
loop_
_entity_poly.entity_id
_entity_poly.type
_entity_poly.pdbx_seq_one_letter_code
_entity_poly.pdbx_strand_id
1 'polypeptide(L)'
;SAASDVYKRQVVDNAIDESLAGHCDLVEVILNGDGSTTVRDNGRGVPVDIHQEEGVSAAEVIMTQLHAGGKFNQNSYKISGGLHGVGVSVVNALSETLELRVWRDEKEHFMRFRHGEPETSLQIVSEAVGKTGTEITFKPSTQTFTNVKFEFSRLEHRLRELAFLNSGVHIQLRDDREVEPKIINLEYEGGLTAFIQYLD
;
A
#
# COMPACT_ATOMS: atom_id res chain seq x y z
N SER A 1 10.39 -4.00 -20.27
CA SER A 1 11.51 -4.91 -20.08
C SER A 1 11.28 -5.81 -18.85
N ALA A 2 11.98 -6.92 -18.78
CA ALA A 2 11.85 -7.84 -17.63
C ALA A 2 12.12 -7.14 -16.30
N ALA A 3 13.12 -6.26 -16.24
CA ALA A 3 13.42 -5.48 -15.03
C ALA A 3 12.29 -4.55 -14.66
N SER A 4 11.66 -3.90 -15.63
CA SER A 4 10.50 -3.03 -15.41
C SER A 4 9.29 -3.81 -14.88
N ASP A 5 9.08 -5.01 -15.40
CA ASP A 5 7.96 -5.86 -14.96
C ASP A 5 8.16 -6.37 -13.54
N VAL A 6 9.39 -6.76 -13.18
CA VAL A 6 9.74 -7.16 -11.81
C VAL A 6 9.51 -6.00 -10.84
N TYR A 7 9.93 -4.80 -11.21
CA TYR A 7 9.74 -3.60 -10.40
C TYR A 7 8.26 -3.31 -10.14
N LYS A 8 7.44 -3.28 -11.20
CA LYS A 8 6.01 -3.01 -11.08
C LYS A 8 5.34 -4.01 -10.14
N ARG A 9 5.67 -5.27 -10.30
CA ARG A 9 5.12 -6.35 -9.47
C ARG A 9 5.52 -6.16 -8.01
N GLN A 10 6.79 -5.87 -7.74
CA GLN A 10 7.30 -5.70 -6.39
C GLN A 10 6.67 -4.51 -5.68
N VAL A 11 6.52 -3.39 -6.37
CA VAL A 11 5.91 -2.18 -5.81
C VAL A 11 4.47 -2.44 -5.39
N VAL A 12 3.69 -3.05 -6.26
CA VAL A 12 2.27 -3.35 -5.97
C VAL A 12 2.17 -4.37 -4.84
N ASP A 13 2.95 -5.44 -4.89
CA ASP A 13 2.93 -6.46 -3.84
C ASP A 13 3.27 -5.88 -2.48
N ASN A 14 4.30 -5.05 -2.38
CA ASN A 14 4.70 -4.41 -1.13
C ASN A 14 3.62 -3.48 -0.59
N ALA A 15 3.00 -2.69 -1.46
CA ALA A 15 1.94 -1.77 -1.04
C ALA A 15 0.73 -2.52 -0.50
N ILE A 16 0.34 -3.60 -1.15
CA ILE A 16 -0.84 -4.40 -0.74
C ILE A 16 -0.52 -5.21 0.51
N ASP A 17 0.66 -5.79 0.60
CA ASP A 17 1.09 -6.53 1.79
C ASP A 17 1.06 -5.63 3.03
N GLU A 18 1.50 -4.38 2.90
CA GLU A 18 1.42 -3.41 3.99
C GLU A 18 -0.03 -3.15 4.40
N SER A 19 -0.92 -2.99 3.42
CA SER A 19 -2.36 -2.81 3.70
C SER A 19 -2.94 -4.02 4.43
N LEU A 20 -2.62 -5.23 3.98
CA LEU A 20 -3.12 -6.45 4.59
C LEU A 20 -2.61 -6.63 6.02
N ALA A 21 -1.41 -6.13 6.32
CA ALA A 21 -0.84 -6.16 7.67
C ALA A 21 -1.63 -5.31 8.67
N GLY A 22 -2.38 -4.32 8.20
CA GLY A 22 -3.16 -3.41 9.01
C GLY A 22 -4.51 -3.95 9.50
N HIS A 23 -4.78 -5.24 9.35
CA HIS A 23 -6.04 -5.89 9.74
C HIS A 23 -7.27 -5.28 9.07
N CYS A 24 -7.19 -5.10 7.76
CA CYS A 24 -8.29 -4.57 6.95
C CYS A 24 -9.18 -5.69 6.42
N ASP A 25 -10.40 -5.34 6.04
CA ASP A 25 -11.28 -6.21 5.27
C ASP A 25 -11.55 -5.66 3.85
N LEU A 26 -11.08 -4.45 3.58
CA LEU A 26 -11.20 -3.81 2.27
C LEU A 26 -9.88 -3.16 1.88
N VAL A 27 -9.41 -3.49 0.68
CA VAL A 27 -8.26 -2.82 0.04
C VAL A 27 -8.71 -2.31 -1.31
N GLU A 28 -8.49 -1.02 -1.57
CA GLU A 28 -8.79 -0.39 -2.85
C GLU A 28 -7.48 -0.03 -3.55
N VAL A 29 -7.36 -0.45 -4.80
CA VAL A 29 -6.22 -0.12 -5.66
C VAL A 29 -6.75 0.72 -6.81
N ILE A 30 -6.23 1.94 -6.97
CA ILE A 30 -6.73 2.91 -7.95
C ILE A 30 -5.58 3.35 -8.85
N LEU A 31 -5.74 3.11 -10.14
CA LEU A 31 -4.82 3.64 -11.16
C LEU A 31 -5.34 5.01 -11.57
N ASN A 32 -4.64 6.07 -11.16
CA ASN A 32 -5.06 7.45 -11.36
C ASN A 32 -4.68 7.97 -12.75
N GLY A 33 -5.44 8.95 -13.23
CA GLY A 33 -5.23 9.54 -14.55
C GLY A 33 -3.88 10.26 -14.73
N ASP A 34 -3.25 10.69 -13.63
CA ASP A 34 -1.95 11.36 -13.66
C ASP A 34 -0.74 10.41 -13.64
N GLY A 35 -0.99 9.10 -13.69
CA GLY A 35 0.06 8.09 -13.64
C GLY A 35 0.43 7.63 -12.24
N SER A 36 -0.19 8.20 -11.20
CA SER A 36 -0.01 7.72 -9.83
C SER A 36 -0.91 6.53 -9.55
N THR A 37 -0.58 5.81 -8.48
CA THR A 37 -1.39 4.69 -7.99
C THR A 37 -1.72 4.93 -6.53
N THR A 38 -2.97 4.71 -6.17
CA THR A 38 -3.43 4.79 -4.78
C THR A 38 -3.73 3.39 -4.27
N VAL A 39 -3.22 3.09 -3.08
CA VAL A 39 -3.61 1.88 -2.32
C VAL A 39 -4.18 2.35 -1.00
N ARG A 40 -5.43 2.02 -0.75
CA ARG A 40 -6.18 2.46 0.44
C ARG A 40 -6.74 1.25 1.14
N ASP A 41 -6.65 1.22 2.46
CA ASP A 41 -7.28 0.18 3.26
C ASP A 41 -8.12 0.79 4.39
N ASN A 42 -8.95 -0.04 5.00
CA ASN A 42 -9.77 0.33 6.15
C ASN A 42 -9.28 -0.34 7.44
N GLY A 43 -8.00 -0.68 7.50
CA GLY A 43 -7.39 -1.28 8.68
C GLY A 43 -7.23 -0.30 9.84
N ARG A 44 -6.35 -0.63 10.77
CA ARG A 44 -6.13 0.19 11.98
C ARG A 44 -5.38 1.50 11.70
N GLY A 45 -4.79 1.65 10.54
CA GLY A 45 -3.87 2.73 10.24
C GLY A 45 -2.46 2.42 10.76
N VAL A 46 -1.44 2.81 10.03
CA VAL A 46 -0.07 2.66 10.52
C VAL A 46 0.13 3.49 11.78
N PRO A 47 1.00 3.05 12.71
CA PRO A 47 1.25 3.81 13.94
C PRO A 47 1.75 5.22 13.66
N VAL A 48 1.28 6.19 14.45
CA VAL A 48 1.59 7.62 14.28
C VAL A 48 2.34 8.22 15.46
N ASP A 49 2.52 7.47 16.56
CA ASP A 49 3.22 7.95 17.75
C ASP A 49 4.69 8.23 17.45
N ILE A 50 5.30 9.10 18.25
CA ILE A 50 6.72 9.38 18.12
C ILE A 50 7.53 8.14 18.52
N HIS A 51 8.41 7.71 17.62
CA HIS A 51 9.31 6.59 17.87
C HIS A 51 10.45 7.06 18.77
N GLN A 52 10.58 6.46 19.95
CA GLN A 52 11.48 6.96 20.98
C GLN A 52 12.96 6.98 20.56
N GLU A 53 13.39 5.95 19.84
CA GLU A 53 14.79 5.84 19.40
C GLU A 53 15.12 6.80 18.24
N GLU A 54 14.16 7.01 17.34
CA GLU A 54 14.41 7.76 16.10
C GLU A 54 14.00 9.23 16.22
N GLY A 55 13.17 9.60 17.20
CA GLY A 55 12.73 10.97 17.40
C GLY A 55 11.72 11.48 16.38
N VAL A 56 11.22 10.62 15.50
CA VAL A 56 10.23 10.95 14.48
C VAL A 56 9.02 10.02 14.63
N SER A 57 7.94 10.28 13.90
CA SER A 57 6.75 9.45 13.99
C SER A 57 7.04 8.01 13.55
N ALA A 58 6.31 7.06 14.14
CA ALA A 58 6.40 5.66 13.73
C ALA A 58 6.07 5.50 12.24
N ALA A 59 5.12 6.28 11.74
CA ALA A 59 4.77 6.29 10.31
C ALA A 59 5.98 6.65 9.44
N GLU A 60 6.73 7.68 9.82
CA GLU A 60 7.95 8.06 9.08
C GLU A 60 8.98 6.94 9.10
N VAL A 61 9.18 6.28 10.23
CA VAL A 61 10.11 5.14 10.34
C VAL A 61 9.70 4.01 9.40
N ILE A 62 8.42 3.66 9.39
CA ILE A 62 7.89 2.60 8.51
C ILE A 62 8.13 2.94 7.03
N MET A 63 7.94 4.21 6.67
CA MET A 63 8.05 4.66 5.29
C MET A 63 9.49 4.82 4.79
N THR A 64 10.46 5.00 5.69
CA THR A 64 11.82 5.38 5.31
C THR A 64 12.88 4.36 5.67
N GLN A 65 12.61 3.40 6.56
CA GLN A 65 13.63 2.47 7.01
C GLN A 65 13.32 1.04 6.59
N LEU A 66 14.31 0.38 6.04
CA LEU A 66 14.24 -1.05 5.77
C LEU A 66 14.18 -1.80 7.09
N HIS A 67 13.38 -2.87 7.14
CA HIS A 67 13.17 -3.71 8.35
C HIS A 67 12.53 -2.96 9.52
N ALA A 68 11.89 -1.83 9.26
CA ALA A 68 11.28 -0.99 10.31
C ALA A 68 10.23 -1.75 11.13
N GLY A 69 9.49 -2.66 10.51
CA GLY A 69 8.45 -3.43 11.19
C GLY A 69 8.97 -4.28 12.36
N GLY A 70 10.23 -4.71 12.32
CA GLY A 70 10.84 -5.45 13.42
C GLY A 70 11.10 -4.62 14.67
N LYS A 71 11.00 -3.29 14.55
CA LYS A 71 11.23 -2.36 15.66
C LYS A 71 9.95 -2.03 16.43
N PHE A 72 8.78 -2.48 15.95
CA PHE A 72 7.49 -2.18 16.56
C PHE A 72 6.92 -3.40 17.26
N ASN A 73 6.00 -3.15 18.20
CA ASN A 73 5.29 -4.22 18.87
C ASN A 73 4.49 -5.05 17.87
N GLN A 74 4.85 -6.32 17.76
CA GLN A 74 4.21 -7.25 16.82
C GLN A 74 2.72 -7.47 17.09
N ASN A 75 2.26 -7.22 18.32
CA ASN A 75 0.85 -7.36 18.66
C ASN A 75 -0.01 -6.20 18.13
N SER A 76 0.60 -5.04 17.88
CA SER A 76 -0.10 -3.86 17.41
C SER A 76 -0.03 -3.69 15.90
N TYR A 77 1.00 -4.22 15.26
CA TYR A 77 1.16 -4.11 13.82
C TYR A 77 2.01 -5.27 13.30
N LYS A 78 1.38 -6.14 12.52
CA LYS A 78 2.09 -7.25 11.88
C LYS A 78 2.45 -6.86 10.46
N ILE A 79 3.65 -7.21 10.06
CA ILE A 79 4.06 -7.16 8.68
C ILE A 79 3.73 -8.50 8.05
N SER A 80 2.69 -8.53 7.24
CA SER A 80 2.41 -9.70 6.43
C SER A 80 3.28 -9.63 5.18
N GLY A 81 3.65 -10.75 4.63
CA GLY A 81 4.50 -10.73 3.45
C GLY A 81 5.86 -10.10 3.69
N GLY A 82 6.17 -9.71 4.91
CA GLY A 82 7.45 -9.15 5.30
C GLY A 82 8.60 -10.13 5.19
N LEU A 83 8.51 -11.05 4.24
CA LEU A 83 9.52 -12.04 3.94
C LEU A 83 10.92 -11.44 3.81
N HIS A 84 10.99 -10.19 3.41
CA HIS A 84 12.26 -9.49 3.20
C HIS A 84 12.43 -8.26 4.07
N GLY A 85 11.45 -7.96 4.96
CA GLY A 85 11.49 -6.80 5.84
C GLY A 85 11.57 -5.46 5.13
N VAL A 86 11.19 -5.42 3.86
CA VAL A 86 11.36 -4.22 3.03
C VAL A 86 10.08 -3.40 2.92
N GLY A 87 8.91 -4.03 2.97
CA GLY A 87 7.62 -3.37 3.04
C GLY A 87 7.45 -2.15 2.15
N VAL A 88 6.67 -1.20 2.63
CA VAL A 88 6.32 0.02 1.91
C VAL A 88 7.51 0.99 1.76
N SER A 89 8.57 0.84 2.54
CA SER A 89 9.77 1.67 2.40
C SER A 89 10.41 1.54 1.01
N VAL A 90 10.32 0.35 0.40
CA VAL A 90 10.78 0.15 -0.98
C VAL A 90 9.92 0.94 -1.96
N VAL A 91 8.60 0.93 -1.77
CA VAL A 91 7.66 1.72 -2.59
C VAL A 91 8.06 3.19 -2.55
N ASN A 92 8.30 3.71 -1.35
CA ASN A 92 8.68 5.10 -1.14
C ASN A 92 10.01 5.43 -1.82
N ALA A 93 11.03 4.59 -1.61
CA ALA A 93 12.37 4.82 -2.17
C ALA A 93 12.37 4.84 -3.70
N LEU A 94 11.49 4.07 -4.34
CA LEU A 94 11.40 3.95 -5.79
C LEU A 94 10.37 4.89 -6.42
N SER A 95 9.77 5.77 -5.63
CA SER A 95 8.74 6.70 -6.10
C SER A 95 9.29 8.12 -6.19
N GLU A 96 8.90 8.82 -7.25
CA GLU A 96 9.19 10.25 -7.40
C GLU A 96 8.50 11.05 -6.29
N THR A 97 7.23 10.76 -6.08
CA THR A 97 6.45 11.32 -4.99
C THR A 97 5.64 10.23 -4.31
N LEU A 98 5.42 10.38 -3.01
CA LEU A 98 4.51 9.53 -2.26
C LEU A 98 3.79 10.39 -1.23
N GLU A 99 2.47 10.28 -1.19
CA GLU A 99 1.63 10.91 -0.18
C GLU A 99 1.05 9.83 0.71
N LEU A 100 1.20 10.03 2.01
CA LEU A 100 0.68 9.13 3.04
C LEU A 100 -0.45 9.82 3.79
N ARG A 101 -1.60 9.15 3.91
CA ARG A 101 -2.69 9.55 4.80
C ARG A 101 -2.98 8.40 5.76
N VAL A 102 -3.15 8.75 7.03
CA VAL A 102 -3.48 7.77 8.06
C VAL A 102 -4.68 8.29 8.83
N TRP A 103 -5.71 7.47 8.91
CA TRP A 103 -6.87 7.74 9.76
C TRP A 103 -6.75 6.86 11.00
N ARG A 104 -6.40 7.50 12.10
CA ARG A 104 -6.14 6.83 13.37
C ARG A 104 -6.38 7.80 14.52
N ASP A 105 -6.88 7.28 15.65
CA ASP A 105 -7.14 8.07 16.84
C ASP A 105 -8.06 9.28 16.56
N GLU A 106 -9.06 9.06 15.69
CA GLU A 106 -10.06 10.04 15.29
C GLU A 106 -9.49 11.27 14.56
N LYS A 107 -8.30 11.13 13.99
CA LYS A 107 -7.60 12.18 13.25
C LYS A 107 -7.17 11.67 11.87
N GLU A 108 -7.11 12.60 10.93
CA GLU A 108 -6.47 12.35 9.65
C GLU A 108 -5.06 12.95 9.70
N HIS A 109 -4.07 12.10 9.48
CA HIS A 109 -2.66 12.47 9.44
C HIS A 109 -2.17 12.47 8.00
N PHE A 110 -1.25 13.38 7.67
CA PHE A 110 -0.71 13.50 6.32
C PHE A 110 0.80 13.70 6.34
N MET A 111 1.47 13.08 5.38
CA MET A 111 2.90 13.26 5.16
C MET A 111 3.20 13.08 3.69
N ARG A 112 4.19 13.83 3.20
CA ARG A 112 4.61 13.75 1.80
C ARG A 112 6.10 13.50 1.71
N PHE A 113 6.47 12.65 0.73
CA PHE A 113 7.85 12.26 0.44
C PHE A 113 8.17 12.58 -1.02
N ARG A 114 9.43 12.91 -1.27
CA ARG A 114 9.97 13.08 -2.62
C ARG A 114 11.24 12.25 -2.72
N HIS A 115 11.26 11.31 -3.67
CA HIS A 115 12.37 10.34 -3.83
C HIS A 115 12.75 9.67 -2.51
N GLY A 116 11.75 9.30 -1.72
CA GLY A 116 11.95 8.64 -0.44
C GLY A 116 12.29 9.54 0.73
N GLU A 117 12.51 10.83 0.51
CA GLU A 117 12.86 11.79 1.56
C GLU A 117 11.62 12.56 2.04
N PRO A 118 11.40 12.68 3.35
CA PRO A 118 10.25 13.46 3.85
C PRO A 118 10.38 14.94 3.53
N GLU A 119 9.31 15.54 3.03
CA GLU A 119 9.24 16.99 2.81
C GLU A 119 8.86 17.72 4.10
N THR A 120 8.04 17.06 4.91
CA THR A 120 7.61 17.60 6.22
C THR A 120 7.46 16.44 7.20
N SER A 121 7.32 16.75 8.49
CA SER A 121 6.94 15.75 9.48
C SER A 121 5.46 15.36 9.31
N LEU A 122 5.05 14.26 9.92
CA LEU A 122 3.65 13.85 9.93
C LEU A 122 2.80 14.91 10.62
N GLN A 123 1.73 15.35 9.98
CA GLN A 123 0.86 16.43 10.46
C GLN A 123 -0.58 15.96 10.58
N ILE A 124 -1.29 16.45 11.57
CA ILE A 124 -2.73 16.26 11.68
C ILE A 124 -3.38 17.32 10.81
N VAL A 125 -4.19 16.91 9.84
CA VAL A 125 -4.82 17.82 8.87
C VAL A 125 -6.32 17.96 9.07
N SER A 126 -6.98 17.03 9.75
CA SER A 126 -8.40 17.13 10.06
C SER A 126 -8.82 16.15 11.14
N GLU A 127 -10.04 16.34 11.64
CA GLU A 127 -10.73 15.34 12.45
C GLU A 127 -11.27 14.25 11.52
N ALA A 128 -11.34 13.01 12.01
CA ALA A 128 -11.84 11.89 11.25
C ALA A 128 -12.50 10.86 12.17
N VAL A 129 -13.58 11.27 12.82
CA VAL A 129 -14.29 10.43 13.79
C VAL A 129 -14.83 9.17 13.13
N GLY A 130 -14.53 8.02 13.73
CA GLY A 130 -15.05 6.73 13.27
C GLY A 130 -14.35 6.18 12.03
N LYS A 131 -13.33 6.86 11.50
CA LYS A 131 -12.60 6.40 10.33
C LYS A 131 -11.23 5.87 10.71
N THR A 132 -10.86 4.71 10.16
CA THR A 132 -9.53 4.13 10.30
C THR A 132 -9.01 3.66 8.96
N GLY A 133 -7.70 3.63 8.82
CA GLY A 133 -7.07 3.08 7.63
C GLY A 133 -5.79 3.81 7.24
N THR A 134 -5.21 3.32 6.16
CA THR A 134 -4.00 3.91 5.57
C THR A 134 -4.22 4.06 4.08
N GLU A 135 -3.75 5.17 3.54
CA GLU A 135 -3.77 5.42 2.10
C GLU A 135 -2.39 5.90 1.67
N ILE A 136 -1.85 5.26 0.66
CA ILE A 136 -0.65 5.77 -0.02
C ILE A 136 -1.00 6.06 -1.47
N THR A 137 -0.51 7.20 -1.97
CA THR A 137 -0.58 7.55 -3.38
C THR A 137 0.84 7.80 -3.84
N PHE A 138 1.31 6.99 -4.77
CA PHE A 138 2.71 7.04 -5.20
C PHE A 138 2.82 7.13 -6.71
N LYS A 139 3.85 7.83 -7.15
CA LYS A 139 4.19 7.96 -8.56
C LYS A 139 5.59 7.37 -8.78
N PRO A 140 5.72 6.29 -9.56
CA PRO A 140 7.02 5.68 -9.79
C PRO A 140 8.02 6.65 -10.40
N SER A 141 9.28 6.52 -10.02
CA SER A 141 10.34 7.39 -10.50
C SER A 141 10.69 7.10 -11.96
N THR A 142 10.62 8.11 -12.81
CA THR A 142 11.05 8.02 -14.20
C THR A 142 12.56 8.13 -14.34
N GLN A 143 13.26 8.61 -13.31
CA GLN A 143 14.73 8.67 -13.31
C GLN A 143 15.35 7.28 -13.19
N THR A 144 14.70 6.41 -12.43
CA THR A 144 15.17 5.03 -12.21
C THR A 144 14.62 4.07 -13.26
N PHE A 145 13.38 4.31 -13.71
CA PHE A 145 12.66 3.41 -14.61
C PHE A 145 12.04 4.19 -15.74
N THR A 146 12.25 3.71 -16.96
CA THR A 146 11.56 4.24 -18.13
C THR A 146 10.28 3.45 -18.36
N ASN A 147 9.23 4.12 -18.81
CA ASN A 147 7.98 3.50 -19.24
C ASN A 147 7.25 2.70 -18.14
N VAL A 148 7.03 3.33 -16.98
CA VAL A 148 6.34 2.70 -15.85
C VAL A 148 4.83 2.86 -16.04
N LYS A 149 4.22 1.95 -16.78
CA LYS A 149 2.76 1.85 -16.86
C LYS A 149 2.33 0.51 -16.30
N PHE A 150 1.35 0.55 -15.40
CA PHE A 150 0.75 -0.69 -14.90
C PHE A 150 -0.26 -1.20 -15.92
N GLU A 151 -0.10 -2.46 -16.33
CA GLU A 151 -1.08 -3.12 -17.18
C GLU A 151 -2.24 -3.63 -16.34
N PHE A 152 -3.45 -3.18 -16.69
CA PHE A 152 -4.65 -3.51 -15.93
C PHE A 152 -4.85 -5.03 -15.79
N SER A 153 -4.70 -5.77 -16.87
CA SER A 153 -4.93 -7.22 -16.85
C SER A 153 -3.94 -7.98 -15.98
N ARG A 154 -2.68 -7.58 -15.96
CA ARG A 154 -1.66 -8.19 -15.10
C ARG A 154 -1.91 -7.85 -13.64
N LEU A 155 -2.27 -6.62 -13.37
CA LEU A 155 -2.59 -6.19 -12.01
C LEU A 155 -3.84 -6.89 -11.51
N GLU A 156 -4.88 -6.99 -12.32
CA GLU A 156 -6.09 -7.74 -11.99
C GLU A 156 -5.76 -9.17 -11.64
N HIS A 157 -4.95 -9.84 -12.44
CA HIS A 157 -4.56 -11.23 -12.20
C HIS A 157 -3.85 -11.37 -10.85
N ARG A 158 -2.91 -10.49 -10.56
CA ARG A 158 -2.17 -10.51 -9.29
C ARG A 158 -3.08 -10.25 -8.09
N LEU A 159 -3.98 -9.27 -8.20
CA LEU A 159 -4.92 -8.94 -7.13
C LEU A 159 -5.91 -10.07 -6.90
N ARG A 160 -6.29 -10.79 -7.96
CA ARG A 160 -7.14 -11.97 -7.84
C ARG A 160 -6.45 -13.07 -7.04
N GLU A 161 -5.17 -13.33 -7.30
CA GLU A 161 -4.38 -14.28 -6.50
C GLU A 161 -4.36 -13.87 -5.02
N LEU A 162 -4.11 -12.59 -4.75
CA LEU A 162 -4.06 -12.08 -3.37
C LEU A 162 -5.41 -12.19 -2.67
N ALA A 163 -6.50 -11.96 -3.39
CA ALA A 163 -7.85 -12.12 -2.83
C ALA A 163 -8.15 -13.58 -2.48
N PHE A 164 -7.70 -14.53 -3.30
CA PHE A 164 -7.80 -15.95 -2.97
C PHE A 164 -6.99 -16.32 -1.73
N LEU A 165 -5.78 -15.79 -1.61
CA LEU A 165 -4.87 -16.10 -0.51
C LEU A 165 -5.26 -15.41 0.80
N ASN A 166 -6.08 -14.37 0.73
CA ASN A 166 -6.53 -13.61 1.89
C ASN A 166 -8.06 -13.66 1.99
N SER A 167 -8.57 -14.83 2.31
CA SER A 167 -10.02 -15.09 2.40
C SER A 167 -10.68 -14.09 3.34
N GLY A 168 -11.81 -13.52 2.90
CA GLY A 168 -12.55 -12.52 3.68
C GLY A 168 -12.12 -11.08 3.41
N VAL A 169 -11.05 -10.85 2.67
CA VAL A 169 -10.66 -9.51 2.26
C VAL A 169 -11.26 -9.19 0.90
N HIS A 170 -11.93 -8.05 0.81
CA HIS A 170 -12.43 -7.50 -0.45
C HIS A 170 -11.35 -6.62 -1.07
N ILE A 171 -10.92 -6.94 -2.28
CA ILE A 171 -9.98 -6.12 -3.03
C ILE A 171 -10.73 -5.50 -4.20
N GLN A 172 -10.70 -4.17 -4.30
CA GLN A 172 -11.31 -3.46 -5.41
C GLN A 172 -10.20 -2.84 -6.27
N LEU A 173 -10.23 -3.12 -7.56
CA LEU A 173 -9.34 -2.49 -8.55
C LEU A 173 -10.14 -1.49 -9.36
N ARG A 174 -9.70 -0.24 -9.38
CA ARG A 174 -10.31 0.82 -10.15
C ARG A 174 -9.27 1.44 -11.10
N ASP A 175 -9.63 1.56 -12.37
CA ASP A 175 -8.80 2.20 -13.37
C ASP A 175 -9.48 3.50 -13.83
N ASP A 176 -8.92 4.63 -13.40
CA ASP A 176 -9.41 5.97 -13.74
C ASP A 176 -8.60 6.64 -14.86
N ARG A 177 -7.74 5.89 -15.54
CA ARG A 177 -6.88 6.45 -16.60
C ARG A 177 -7.65 6.78 -17.88
N GLU A 178 -8.77 6.10 -18.10
CA GLU A 178 -9.64 6.35 -19.26
C GLU A 178 -10.86 7.16 -18.83
N VAL A 179 -11.59 7.69 -19.81
CA VAL A 179 -12.79 8.51 -19.57
C VAL A 179 -13.84 7.74 -18.78
N GLU A 180 -14.04 6.46 -19.10
CA GLU A 180 -14.94 5.59 -18.35
C GLU A 180 -14.12 4.71 -17.41
N PRO A 181 -14.29 4.84 -16.08
CA PRO A 181 -13.55 4.01 -15.14
C PRO A 181 -13.96 2.54 -15.24
N LYS A 182 -12.97 1.67 -15.09
CA LYS A 182 -13.21 0.24 -14.90
C LYS A 182 -13.12 -0.07 -13.43
N ILE A 183 -14.07 -0.83 -12.90
CA ILE A 183 -14.07 -1.24 -11.51
C ILE A 183 -14.28 -2.75 -11.45
N ILE A 184 -13.37 -3.44 -10.75
CA ILE A 184 -13.46 -4.87 -10.53
C ILE A 184 -13.41 -5.13 -9.02
N ASN A 185 -14.34 -5.95 -8.55
CA ASN A 185 -14.42 -6.36 -7.16
C ASN A 185 -14.00 -7.82 -7.03
N LEU A 186 -13.01 -8.07 -6.18
CA LEU A 186 -12.42 -9.38 -5.99
C LEU A 186 -12.58 -9.80 -4.52
N GLU A 187 -13.42 -10.78 -4.27
CA GLU A 187 -13.66 -11.31 -2.94
C GLU A 187 -13.94 -12.80 -3.06
N TYR A 188 -13.19 -13.58 -2.31
CA TYR A 188 -13.32 -15.02 -2.35
C TYR A 188 -13.39 -15.61 -0.95
N GLU A 189 -14.24 -16.63 -0.81
CA GLU A 189 -14.28 -17.48 0.36
C GLU A 189 -13.62 -18.80 0.00
N GLY A 190 -13.14 -19.53 1.01
CA GLY A 190 -12.51 -20.82 0.80
C GLY A 190 -11.01 -20.80 0.57
N GLY A 191 -10.42 -19.63 0.50
CA GLY A 191 -8.96 -19.44 0.52
C GLY A 191 -8.21 -20.30 -0.51
N LEU A 192 -7.26 -21.11 -0.04
CA LEU A 192 -6.38 -21.90 -0.88
C LEU A 192 -7.14 -22.90 -1.78
N THR A 193 -8.22 -23.49 -1.28
CA THR A 193 -9.01 -24.43 -2.07
C THR A 193 -9.63 -23.74 -3.29
N ALA A 194 -10.20 -22.55 -3.08
CA ALA A 194 -10.77 -21.77 -4.18
C ALA A 194 -9.70 -21.35 -5.18
N PHE A 195 -8.50 -21.00 -4.71
CA PHE A 195 -7.38 -20.65 -5.57
C PHE A 195 -6.92 -21.83 -6.44
N ILE A 196 -6.83 -23.02 -5.86
CA ILE A 196 -6.47 -24.23 -6.59
C ILE A 196 -7.50 -24.54 -7.69
N GLN A 197 -8.79 -24.42 -7.38
CA GLN A 197 -9.86 -24.58 -8.36
C GLN A 197 -9.79 -23.57 -9.49
N TYR A 198 -9.39 -22.35 -9.18
CA TYR A 198 -9.20 -21.29 -10.17
C TYR A 198 -8.07 -21.62 -11.15
N LEU A 199 -7.00 -22.27 -10.68
CA LEU A 199 -5.86 -22.66 -11.51
C LEU A 199 -6.17 -23.83 -12.45
N ASP A 200 -7.16 -24.66 -12.14
CA ASP A 200 -7.62 -25.75 -13.00
C ASP A 200 -8.48 -25.21 -14.13
#